data_9a637eb7b971459081ea162e0471337f
#
_entry.id   9a637eb7b971459081ea162e0471337f
#
_cell.length_a   1.000
_cell.length_b   1.000
_cell.length_c   1.000
_cell.angle_alpha   90.00
_cell.angle_beta   90.00
_cell.angle_gamma   90.00
#
_symmetry.space_group_name_H-M   'P 1'
#
loop_
_entity.id
_entity.type
_entity.pdbx_description
1 polymer ?
#
loop_
_entity_poly.entity_id
_entity_poly.type
_entity_poly.pdbx_seq_one_letter_code
_entity_poly.pdbx_strand_id
1 'polypeptide(L)'
;MKYAALRRAFAALLLGTALAQPAAANTLAAVSPATFTADNPAAHPSFVVRVVGKGRPVILIPGLTCPGAVWDETVARYASRYQCHVLSLAGFGGVPAPASTTVGADFLPEVRAELLAYIKTQRLDRPAIIGHSLGGFMGLWLSTAQPDAIGPLVIVDSLPFLAAIQNPTMTAEAAKPMADGMRQQMSAGRMPAAQQQQMVAGMATDTACQRLLARWGQASEPARVAQAMYEMYTTDLRADLSTIKQPALVLGAWAAYKPYGSTMESTRAIFAAQYARLPQHRIEMSEAGKHFLMYDDTAWFFQQTDAFLQANYPARK
;
A
#
# COMPACT_ATOMS: atom_id res chain seq x y z
N MET A 1 9.02 -10.82 -25.54
CA MET A 1 7.82 -10.08 -25.95
C MET A 1 6.80 -9.86 -24.83
N LYS A 2 6.61 -10.78 -23.86
CA LYS A 2 5.61 -10.66 -22.76
C LYS A 2 5.80 -9.43 -21.83
N TYR A 3 7.04 -8.95 -21.64
CA TYR A 3 7.34 -7.79 -20.78
C TYR A 3 7.19 -6.42 -21.45
N ALA A 4 7.13 -6.36 -22.79
CA ALA A 4 7.05 -5.08 -23.50
C ALA A 4 5.68 -4.36 -23.35
N ALA A 5 4.61 -5.12 -23.21
CA ALA A 5 3.27 -4.57 -22.98
C ALA A 5 3.12 -3.95 -21.59
N LEU A 6 3.68 -4.61 -20.55
CA LEU A 6 3.66 -4.11 -19.18
C LEU A 6 4.53 -2.85 -19.00
N ARG A 7 5.64 -2.75 -19.76
CA ARG A 7 6.47 -1.53 -19.81
C ARG A 7 5.69 -0.29 -20.20
N ARG A 8 4.76 -0.41 -21.18
CA ARG A 8 3.91 0.68 -21.64
C ARG A 8 2.79 0.99 -20.64
N ALA A 9 2.27 -0.02 -19.95
CA ALA A 9 1.17 0.10 -19.01
C ALA A 9 1.56 0.88 -17.74
N PHE A 10 2.69 0.56 -17.12
CA PHE A 10 3.14 1.24 -15.90
C PHE A 10 3.60 2.67 -16.16
N ALA A 11 4.28 2.92 -17.29
CA ALA A 11 4.62 4.28 -17.73
C ALA A 11 3.38 5.12 -18.05
N ALA A 12 2.31 4.51 -18.61
CA ALA A 12 1.05 5.19 -18.90
C ALA A 12 0.22 5.48 -17.64
N LEU A 13 0.26 4.62 -16.60
CA LEU A 13 -0.40 4.89 -15.31
C LEU A 13 0.23 6.07 -14.57
N LEU A 14 1.54 6.27 -14.76
CA LEU A 14 2.27 7.42 -14.19
C LEU A 14 2.22 8.67 -15.11
N LEU A 15 1.96 8.51 -16.41
CA LEU A 15 2.03 9.58 -17.42
C LEU A 15 0.68 9.95 -18.08
N GLY A 16 -0.41 9.27 -17.75
CA GLY A 16 -1.79 9.68 -18.05
C GLY A 16 -2.19 9.80 -19.52
N THR A 17 -2.38 8.66 -20.22
CA THR A 17 -3.15 8.63 -21.48
C THR A 17 -4.13 7.45 -21.49
N ALA A 18 -5.43 7.70 -21.25
CA ALA A 18 -6.52 6.74 -21.47
C ALA A 18 -7.87 7.44 -21.71
N LEU A 19 -8.69 6.86 -22.58
CA LEU A 19 -10.01 7.34 -23.00
C LEU A 19 -11.10 6.93 -21.98
N ALA A 20 -12.05 7.82 -21.69
CA ALA A 20 -13.07 7.67 -20.64
C ALA A 20 -14.34 6.95 -21.11
N GLN A 21 -14.95 6.13 -20.23
CA GLN A 21 -16.34 5.63 -20.32
C GLN A 21 -17.08 5.89 -18.98
N PRO A 22 -18.43 6.10 -18.98
CA PRO A 22 -19.16 6.46 -17.76
C PRO A 22 -19.65 5.24 -16.95
N ALA A 23 -19.67 5.35 -15.61
CA ALA A 23 -20.15 4.36 -14.67
C ALA A 23 -21.11 4.93 -13.61
N ALA A 24 -21.98 4.09 -13.06
CA ALA A 24 -23.08 4.40 -12.14
C ALA A 24 -22.60 4.60 -10.67
N ALA A 25 -23.31 5.42 -9.92
CA ALA A 25 -22.92 5.84 -8.57
C ALA A 25 -23.52 4.96 -7.47
N ASN A 26 -22.68 4.50 -6.53
CA ASN A 26 -23.07 3.95 -5.23
C ASN A 26 -22.75 4.95 -4.10
N THR A 27 -23.67 5.13 -3.17
CA THR A 27 -23.57 6.06 -2.04
C THR A 27 -22.89 5.39 -0.83
N LEU A 28 -21.78 5.97 -0.38
CA LEU A 28 -21.07 5.56 0.85
C LEU A 28 -21.78 6.13 2.10
N ALA A 29 -22.12 5.26 3.06
CA ALA A 29 -22.72 5.63 4.34
C ALA A 29 -21.67 6.24 5.29
N ALA A 30 -22.05 7.28 6.04
CA ALA A 30 -21.20 7.91 7.05
C ALA A 30 -21.07 7.03 8.29
N VAL A 31 -19.85 6.70 8.68
CA VAL A 31 -19.52 5.95 9.90
C VAL A 31 -19.39 6.94 11.07
N SER A 32 -20.11 6.67 12.19
CA SER A 32 -20.05 7.45 13.43
C SER A 32 -18.64 7.50 14.04
N PRO A 33 -18.27 8.58 14.75
CA PRO A 33 -16.93 8.73 15.31
C PRO A 33 -16.67 7.70 16.43
N ALA A 34 -15.74 6.78 16.20
CA ALA A 34 -15.22 5.89 17.21
C ALA A 34 -14.29 6.65 18.17
N THR A 35 -14.30 6.27 19.44
CA THR A 35 -13.46 6.82 20.51
C THR A 35 -11.98 6.76 20.14
N PHE A 36 -11.36 7.93 19.98
CA PHE A 36 -9.93 8.08 19.77
C PHE A 36 -9.19 7.89 21.10
N THR A 37 -8.30 6.94 21.21
CA THR A 37 -7.22 7.02 22.19
C THR A 37 -6.14 7.92 21.59
N ALA A 38 -5.83 9.02 22.30
CA ALA A 38 -4.80 9.94 21.84
C ALA A 38 -3.43 9.23 21.84
N ASP A 39 -2.89 9.05 20.66
CA ASP A 39 -1.51 8.65 20.45
C ASP A 39 -0.59 9.86 20.70
N ASN A 40 0.70 9.62 21.02
CA ASN A 40 1.68 10.69 21.17
C ASN A 40 2.44 10.93 19.85
N PRO A 41 2.00 11.87 18.99
CA PRO A 41 2.63 12.12 17.69
C PRO A 41 4.09 12.56 17.79
N ALA A 42 4.53 13.04 18.95
CA ALA A 42 5.93 13.41 19.17
C ALA A 42 6.87 12.21 19.22
N ALA A 43 6.34 10.99 19.46
CA ALA A 43 7.14 9.77 19.51
C ALA A 43 7.38 9.12 18.13
N HIS A 44 6.58 9.50 17.11
CA HIS A 44 6.67 9.01 15.73
C HIS A 44 6.19 10.11 14.76
N PRO A 45 7.03 11.10 14.48
CA PRO A 45 6.67 12.25 13.65
C PRO A 45 6.37 11.88 12.19
N SER A 46 6.76 10.69 11.71
CA SER A 46 6.53 10.26 10.33
C SER A 46 5.12 9.74 10.07
N PHE A 47 4.29 9.52 11.11
CA PHE A 47 2.90 9.07 10.96
C PHE A 47 2.05 9.38 12.19
N VAL A 48 0.75 9.36 12.00
CA VAL A 48 -0.24 9.34 13.09
C VAL A 48 -1.00 8.02 13.09
N VAL A 49 -1.48 7.58 14.27
CA VAL A 49 -2.23 6.31 14.42
C VAL A 49 -3.61 6.59 15.01
N ARG A 50 -4.64 6.03 14.40
CA ARG A 50 -5.99 5.94 14.94
C ARG A 50 -6.21 4.51 15.41
N VAL A 51 -6.53 4.30 16.69
CA VAL A 51 -6.81 2.97 17.26
C VAL A 51 -8.31 2.77 17.41
N VAL A 52 -8.84 1.67 16.88
CA VAL A 52 -10.28 1.35 16.91
C VAL A 52 -10.47 -0.12 17.24
N GLY A 53 -11.42 -0.42 18.14
CA GLY A 53 -11.71 -1.79 18.54
C GLY A 53 -10.83 -2.31 19.67
N LYS A 54 -10.98 -3.61 19.97
CA LYS A 54 -10.26 -4.34 21.02
C LYS A 54 -9.91 -5.74 20.53
N GLY A 55 -8.94 -6.39 21.16
CA GLY A 55 -8.50 -7.74 20.82
C GLY A 55 -7.08 -7.80 20.30
N ARG A 56 -6.76 -8.77 19.43
CA ARG A 56 -5.42 -8.88 18.83
C ARG A 56 -5.15 -7.68 17.92
N PRO A 57 -3.92 -7.12 17.94
CA PRO A 57 -3.60 -5.92 17.19
C PRO A 57 -3.47 -6.22 15.68
N VAL A 58 -4.10 -5.40 14.84
CA VAL A 58 -3.94 -5.39 13.39
C VAL A 58 -3.50 -4.00 12.98
N ILE A 59 -2.38 -3.88 12.30
CA ILE A 59 -1.87 -2.62 11.76
C ILE A 59 -2.31 -2.49 10.31
N LEU A 60 -2.98 -1.37 9.98
CA LEU A 60 -3.46 -1.03 8.66
C LEU A 60 -2.58 0.08 8.08
N ILE A 61 -1.81 -0.25 7.03
CA ILE A 61 -0.86 0.69 6.41
C ILE A 61 -1.38 1.09 5.02
N PRO A 62 -1.65 2.39 4.78
CA PRO A 62 -2.20 2.87 3.51
C PRO A 62 -1.15 2.88 2.39
N GLY A 63 -1.65 3.03 1.15
CA GLY A 63 -0.81 3.27 -0.03
C GLY A 63 -0.31 4.71 -0.12
N LEU A 64 0.52 4.96 -1.13
CA LEU A 64 1.07 6.27 -1.44
C LEU A 64 -0.07 7.30 -1.59
N THR A 65 0.11 8.50 -1.04
CA THR A 65 -0.86 9.60 -1.01
C THR A 65 -2.15 9.37 -0.22
N CYS A 66 -2.39 8.18 0.31
CA CYS A 66 -3.63 7.86 1.03
C CYS A 66 -3.47 8.09 2.54
N PRO A 67 -4.46 8.72 3.20
CA PRO A 67 -4.58 8.70 4.65
C PRO A 67 -5.15 7.35 5.11
N GLY A 68 -5.15 7.10 6.43
CA GLY A 68 -5.74 5.91 7.03
C GLY A 68 -7.24 5.72 6.74
N ALA A 69 -7.94 6.77 6.33
CA ALA A 69 -9.35 6.70 5.92
C ALA A 69 -9.58 5.74 4.73
N VAL A 70 -8.55 5.39 3.96
CA VAL A 70 -8.63 4.35 2.92
C VAL A 70 -9.07 2.99 3.48
N TRP A 71 -8.91 2.78 4.78
CA TRP A 71 -9.23 1.56 5.51
C TRP A 71 -10.55 1.60 6.29
N ASP A 72 -11.40 2.65 6.15
CA ASP A 72 -12.57 2.81 7.02
C ASP A 72 -13.56 1.63 6.93
N GLU A 73 -13.80 1.08 5.75
CA GLU A 73 -14.63 -0.13 5.58
C GLU A 73 -13.96 -1.37 6.21
N THR A 74 -12.65 -1.49 6.09
CA THR A 74 -11.88 -2.56 6.71
C THR A 74 -11.92 -2.47 8.24
N VAL A 75 -11.83 -1.27 8.78
CA VAL A 75 -12.00 -1.01 10.23
C VAL A 75 -13.42 -1.35 10.68
N ALA A 76 -14.45 -0.92 9.94
CA ALA A 76 -15.83 -1.24 10.27
C ALA A 76 -16.08 -2.75 10.35
N ARG A 77 -15.42 -3.54 9.47
CA ARG A 77 -15.52 -5.00 9.49
C ARG A 77 -14.74 -5.65 10.63
N TYR A 78 -13.57 -5.13 11.00
CA TYR A 78 -12.65 -5.83 11.90
C TYR A 78 -12.65 -5.33 13.34
N ALA A 79 -13.08 -4.10 13.63
CA ALA A 79 -12.99 -3.48 14.95
C ALA A 79 -13.78 -4.22 16.07
N SER A 80 -14.77 -5.03 15.71
CA SER A 80 -15.49 -5.88 16.67
C SER A 80 -14.67 -7.09 17.14
N ARG A 81 -13.62 -7.48 16.41
CA ARG A 81 -12.82 -8.70 16.64
C ARG A 81 -11.33 -8.43 16.87
N TYR A 82 -10.85 -7.30 16.40
CA TYR A 82 -9.45 -6.90 16.44
C TYR A 82 -9.30 -5.45 16.89
N GLN A 83 -8.14 -5.14 17.46
CA GLN A 83 -7.73 -3.77 17.70
C GLN A 83 -7.00 -3.27 16.45
N CYS A 84 -7.66 -2.41 15.67
CA CYS A 84 -7.15 -1.84 14.44
C CYS A 84 -6.30 -0.59 14.72
N HIS A 85 -5.02 -0.65 14.41
CA HIS A 85 -4.08 0.47 14.44
C HIS A 85 -3.93 1.02 13.02
N VAL A 86 -4.64 2.10 12.71
CA VAL A 86 -4.77 2.67 11.36
C VAL A 86 -3.77 3.79 11.18
N LEU A 87 -2.78 3.58 10.35
CA LEU A 87 -1.75 4.58 10.07
C LEU A 87 -2.21 5.61 9.04
N SER A 88 -1.73 6.85 9.22
CA SER A 88 -1.72 7.88 8.19
C SER A 88 -0.33 8.51 8.16
N LEU A 89 0.37 8.40 7.03
CA LEU A 89 1.75 8.90 6.91
C LEU A 89 1.75 10.43 6.81
N ALA A 90 2.70 11.06 7.49
CA ALA A 90 2.86 12.51 7.49
C ALA A 90 3.15 13.04 6.07
N GLY A 91 2.43 14.07 5.66
CA GLY A 91 2.50 14.64 4.32
C GLY A 91 1.65 13.92 3.26
N PHE A 92 0.91 12.85 3.62
CA PHE A 92 0.01 12.15 2.71
C PHE A 92 -1.46 12.47 3.02
N GLY A 93 -2.29 12.64 1.99
CA GLY A 93 -3.73 12.79 2.10
C GLY A 93 -4.20 13.93 2.99
N GLY A 94 -3.41 14.99 3.14
CA GLY A 94 -3.69 16.14 4.02
C GLY A 94 -3.25 15.95 5.48
N VAL A 95 -2.56 14.88 5.81
CA VAL A 95 -1.93 14.71 7.14
C VAL A 95 -0.76 15.67 7.25
N PRO A 96 -0.71 16.56 8.26
CA PRO A 96 0.39 17.50 8.42
C PRO A 96 1.73 16.78 8.60
N ALA A 97 2.76 17.30 7.95
CA ALA A 97 4.14 16.91 8.26
C ALA A 97 4.74 17.84 9.31
N PRO A 98 5.57 17.32 10.22
CA PRO A 98 6.29 18.17 11.15
C PRO A 98 7.19 19.17 10.40
N ALA A 99 7.19 20.44 10.83
CA ALA A 99 7.99 21.51 10.21
C ALA A 99 9.53 21.25 10.25
N SER A 100 9.97 20.40 11.18
CA SER A 100 11.39 20.05 11.37
C SER A 100 11.89 18.94 10.45
N THR A 101 10.98 18.22 9.79
CA THR A 101 11.39 17.19 8.84
C THR A 101 11.61 17.83 7.47
N THR A 102 12.82 18.32 7.22
CA THR A 102 13.32 18.44 5.85
C THR A 102 13.02 17.13 5.15
N VAL A 103 12.39 17.19 3.96
CA VAL A 103 12.26 16.00 3.09
C VAL A 103 13.68 15.66 2.64
N GLY A 104 14.44 15.04 3.56
CA GLY A 104 15.73 14.46 3.29
C GLY A 104 15.62 13.05 2.73
N ALA A 105 16.73 12.47 2.39
CA ALA A 105 16.88 11.05 2.24
C ALA A 105 16.31 10.37 3.51
N ASP A 106 15.68 9.14 3.34
CA ASP A 106 15.29 8.25 4.44
C ASP A 106 13.87 8.40 5.02
N PHE A 107 12.88 8.89 4.25
CA PHE A 107 11.50 9.00 4.74
C PHE A 107 10.89 7.63 5.12
N LEU A 108 10.89 6.65 4.21
CA LEU A 108 10.36 5.31 4.52
C LEU A 108 11.23 4.53 5.51
N PRO A 109 12.58 4.63 5.50
CA PRO A 109 13.41 4.12 6.58
C PRO A 109 13.05 4.66 7.96
N GLU A 110 12.75 5.97 8.08
CA GLU A 110 12.29 6.58 9.34
C GLU A 110 10.92 6.02 9.74
N VAL A 111 9.94 5.98 8.83
CA VAL A 111 8.62 5.35 9.09
C VAL A 111 8.79 3.92 9.60
N ARG A 112 9.68 3.13 8.99
CA ARG A 112 9.96 1.76 9.43
C ARG A 112 10.52 1.71 10.85
N ALA A 113 11.53 2.52 11.14
CA ALA A 113 12.16 2.56 12.45
C ALA A 113 11.17 2.98 13.55
N GLU A 114 10.41 4.04 13.30
CA GLU A 114 9.39 4.55 14.22
C GLU A 114 8.25 3.54 14.42
N LEU A 115 7.81 2.84 13.36
CA LEU A 115 6.75 1.85 13.49
C LEU A 115 7.19 0.61 14.28
N LEU A 116 8.43 0.16 14.13
CA LEU A 116 9.00 -0.89 14.99
C LEU A 116 9.08 -0.44 16.46
N ALA A 117 9.48 0.81 16.69
CA ALA A 117 9.48 1.42 18.03
C ALA A 117 8.05 1.52 18.61
N TYR A 118 7.07 1.92 17.79
CA TYR A 118 5.65 1.97 18.15
C TYR A 118 5.14 0.58 18.58
N ILE A 119 5.37 -0.47 17.78
CA ILE A 119 4.98 -1.85 18.08
C ILE A 119 5.54 -2.26 19.45
N LYS A 120 6.82 -1.97 19.72
CA LYS A 120 7.47 -2.28 20.98
C LYS A 120 6.90 -1.47 22.15
N THR A 121 6.75 -0.16 21.98
CA THR A 121 6.29 0.76 23.05
C THR A 121 4.84 0.49 23.42
N GLN A 122 3.97 0.22 22.43
CA GLN A 122 2.58 -0.15 22.65
C GLN A 122 2.42 -1.62 23.06
N ARG A 123 3.51 -2.39 23.15
CA ARG A 123 3.52 -3.82 23.50
C ARG A 123 2.58 -4.64 22.63
N LEU A 124 2.55 -4.35 21.33
CA LEU A 124 1.72 -5.10 20.40
C LEU A 124 2.32 -6.49 20.17
N ASP A 125 1.59 -7.51 20.62
CA ASP A 125 2.01 -8.90 20.52
C ASP A 125 1.87 -9.42 19.09
N ARG A 126 2.94 -9.37 18.31
CA ARG A 126 3.03 -9.84 16.93
C ARG A 126 1.82 -9.39 16.10
N PRO A 127 1.63 -8.08 15.89
CA PRO A 127 0.48 -7.56 15.15
C PRO A 127 0.44 -8.11 13.75
N ALA A 128 -0.76 -8.51 13.28
CA ALA A 128 -0.95 -8.75 11.85
C ALA A 128 -0.84 -7.43 11.10
N ILE A 129 -0.30 -7.45 9.89
CA ILE A 129 -0.23 -6.25 9.03
C ILE A 129 -1.12 -6.47 7.81
N ILE A 130 -2.00 -5.51 7.53
CA ILE A 130 -2.72 -5.39 6.27
C ILE A 130 -2.21 -4.11 5.60
N GLY A 131 -1.47 -4.26 4.51
CA GLY A 131 -0.86 -3.13 3.82
C GLY A 131 -1.23 -3.08 2.35
N HIS A 132 -1.62 -1.89 1.86
CA HIS A 132 -1.92 -1.66 0.46
C HIS A 132 -0.77 -0.94 -0.23
N SER A 133 -0.35 -1.40 -1.41
CA SER A 133 0.65 -0.72 -2.23
C SER A 133 1.94 -0.42 -1.41
N LEU A 134 2.33 0.84 -1.22
CA LEU A 134 3.40 1.25 -0.31
C LEU A 134 3.26 0.58 1.07
N GLY A 135 2.04 0.49 1.63
CA GLY A 135 1.80 -0.17 2.91
C GLY A 135 2.12 -1.67 2.89
N GLY A 136 1.88 -2.35 1.78
CA GLY A 136 2.27 -3.76 1.57
C GLY A 136 3.78 -3.92 1.52
N PHE A 137 4.47 -3.04 0.80
CA PHE A 137 5.93 -2.95 0.78
C PHE A 137 6.50 -2.72 2.19
N MET A 138 5.93 -1.77 2.94
CA MET A 138 6.31 -1.51 4.33
C MET A 138 6.10 -2.72 5.24
N GLY A 139 4.99 -3.46 5.08
CA GLY A 139 4.73 -4.70 5.82
C GLY A 139 5.83 -5.76 5.58
N LEU A 140 6.26 -5.94 4.34
CA LEU A 140 7.41 -6.80 4.01
C LEU A 140 8.70 -6.29 4.66
N TRP A 141 8.97 -4.99 4.55
CA TRP A 141 10.22 -4.40 5.06
C TRP A 141 10.32 -4.43 6.59
N LEU A 142 9.21 -4.26 7.30
CA LEU A 142 9.14 -4.47 8.75
C LEU A 142 9.44 -5.94 9.11
N SER A 143 8.86 -6.86 8.36
CA SER A 143 8.99 -8.29 8.63
C SER A 143 10.39 -8.83 8.32
N THR A 144 11.08 -8.29 7.30
CA THR A 144 12.48 -8.65 7.04
C THR A 144 13.42 -8.07 8.10
N ALA A 145 13.12 -6.90 8.66
CA ALA A 145 13.93 -6.26 9.69
C ALA A 145 13.79 -6.90 11.08
N GLN A 146 12.55 -7.27 11.47
CA GLN A 146 12.26 -7.91 12.77
C GLN A 146 11.20 -9.03 12.60
N PRO A 147 11.58 -10.19 12.05
CA PRO A 147 10.62 -11.26 11.72
C PRO A 147 9.87 -11.81 12.94
N ASP A 148 10.45 -11.76 14.12
CA ASP A 148 9.81 -12.26 15.35
C ASP A 148 8.83 -11.26 15.99
N ALA A 149 8.89 -9.97 15.61
CA ALA A 149 8.03 -8.92 16.14
C ALA A 149 6.71 -8.76 15.37
N ILE A 150 6.62 -9.30 14.16
CA ILE A 150 5.49 -9.13 13.24
C ILE A 150 4.68 -10.43 13.13
N GLY A 151 3.36 -10.32 13.05
CA GLY A 151 2.42 -11.40 12.79
C GLY A 151 2.20 -11.66 11.30
N PRO A 152 1.10 -12.36 10.92
CA PRO A 152 0.77 -12.64 9.53
C PRO A 152 0.58 -11.38 8.68
N LEU A 153 0.87 -11.49 7.38
CA LEU A 153 0.82 -10.39 6.43
C LEU A 153 -0.32 -10.55 5.43
N VAL A 154 -1.10 -9.51 5.22
CA VAL A 154 -1.99 -9.36 4.05
C VAL A 154 -1.44 -8.21 3.22
N ILE A 155 -0.95 -8.54 2.05
CA ILE A 155 -0.29 -7.61 1.12
C ILE A 155 -1.24 -7.36 -0.04
N VAL A 156 -1.77 -6.14 -0.12
CA VAL A 156 -2.78 -5.77 -1.11
C VAL A 156 -2.12 -4.99 -2.23
N ASP A 157 -2.01 -5.63 -3.38
CA ASP A 157 -1.46 -5.13 -4.64
C ASP A 157 -0.13 -4.38 -4.50
N SER A 158 0.85 -5.10 -3.95
CA SER A 158 2.20 -4.59 -3.71
C SER A 158 3.26 -5.61 -4.14
N LEU A 159 4.47 -5.15 -4.33
CA LEU A 159 5.62 -5.95 -4.71
C LEU A 159 6.83 -5.62 -3.84
N PRO A 160 7.72 -6.59 -3.57
CA PRO A 160 8.92 -6.38 -2.75
C PRO A 160 9.98 -5.51 -3.44
N PHE A 161 9.89 -5.32 -4.76
CA PHE A 161 10.76 -4.41 -5.51
C PHE A 161 10.05 -3.81 -6.72
N LEU A 162 9.68 -2.55 -6.62
CA LEU A 162 8.84 -1.89 -7.63
C LEU A 162 9.54 -1.77 -8.99
N ALA A 163 10.85 -1.48 -9.02
CA ALA A 163 11.61 -1.35 -10.26
C ALA A 163 11.69 -2.64 -11.09
N ALA A 164 11.53 -3.82 -10.46
CA ALA A 164 11.60 -5.10 -11.16
C ALA A 164 10.33 -5.47 -11.93
N ILE A 165 9.25 -4.70 -11.86
CA ILE A 165 8.05 -4.92 -12.68
C ILE A 165 8.38 -4.92 -14.18
N GLN A 166 9.21 -3.97 -14.60
CA GLN A 166 9.54 -3.78 -16.01
C GLN A 166 10.70 -4.69 -16.47
N ASN A 167 11.59 -5.01 -15.55
CA ASN A 167 12.75 -5.86 -15.82
C ASN A 167 13.06 -6.72 -14.58
N PRO A 168 12.79 -8.03 -14.60
CA PRO A 168 13.03 -8.91 -13.44
C PRO A 168 14.49 -8.94 -12.96
N THR A 169 15.45 -8.60 -13.84
CA THR A 169 16.88 -8.54 -13.51
C THR A 169 17.31 -7.16 -13.00
N MET A 170 16.37 -6.20 -12.87
CA MET A 170 16.67 -4.89 -12.34
C MET A 170 17.26 -5.02 -10.93
N THR A 171 18.30 -4.23 -10.64
CA THR A 171 18.88 -4.08 -9.30
C THR A 171 18.55 -2.71 -8.74
N ALA A 172 18.61 -2.57 -7.42
CA ALA A 172 18.40 -1.29 -6.75
C ALA A 172 19.35 -0.21 -7.28
N GLU A 173 20.62 -0.56 -7.50
CA GLU A 173 21.63 0.36 -8.05
C GLU A 173 21.29 0.81 -9.48
N ALA A 174 20.92 -0.14 -10.34
CA ALA A 174 20.55 0.17 -11.73
C ALA A 174 19.24 1.00 -11.83
N ALA A 175 18.39 0.96 -10.83
CA ALA A 175 17.16 1.74 -10.78
C ALA A 175 17.37 3.21 -10.37
N LYS A 176 18.46 3.54 -9.67
CA LYS A 176 18.70 4.89 -9.12
C LYS A 176 18.59 6.02 -10.13
N PRO A 177 19.21 5.98 -11.32
CA PRO A 177 19.13 7.13 -12.26
C PRO A 177 17.67 7.41 -12.70
N MET A 178 16.87 6.36 -12.93
CA MET A 178 15.46 6.49 -13.26
C MET A 178 14.66 7.02 -12.06
N ALA A 179 14.89 6.49 -10.87
CA ALA A 179 14.22 6.91 -9.64
C ALA A 179 14.55 8.37 -9.28
N ASP A 180 15.79 8.83 -9.49
CA ASP A 180 16.20 10.22 -9.31
C ASP A 180 15.47 11.16 -10.28
N GLY A 181 15.37 10.80 -11.55
CA GLY A 181 14.61 11.57 -12.53
C GLY A 181 13.13 11.68 -12.16
N MET A 182 12.51 10.58 -11.73
CA MET A 182 11.13 10.57 -11.24
C MET A 182 10.97 11.46 -10.00
N ARG A 183 11.88 11.35 -9.03
CA ARG A 183 11.88 12.16 -7.80
C ARG A 183 11.95 13.66 -8.13
N GLN A 184 12.86 14.06 -9.01
CA GLN A 184 12.97 15.46 -9.44
C GLN A 184 11.68 15.96 -10.10
N GLN A 185 11.11 15.18 -11.02
CA GLN A 185 9.88 15.55 -11.70
C GLN A 185 8.69 15.66 -10.74
N MET A 186 8.52 14.70 -9.84
CA MET A 186 7.41 14.67 -8.88
C MET A 186 7.54 15.76 -7.80
N SER A 187 8.77 16.13 -7.42
CA SER A 187 9.04 17.19 -6.45
C SER A 187 8.83 18.60 -7.01
N ALA A 188 8.86 18.76 -8.34
CA ALA A 188 8.73 20.07 -8.99
C ALA A 188 7.36 20.73 -8.82
N GLY A 189 6.34 19.97 -8.41
CA GLY A 189 5.01 20.49 -8.13
C GLY A 189 3.94 19.41 -8.13
N ARG A 190 2.70 19.86 -7.88
CA ARG A 190 1.54 18.95 -7.94
C ARG A 190 1.19 18.60 -9.37
N MET A 191 0.84 17.34 -9.56
CA MET A 191 0.29 16.86 -10.84
C MET A 191 -0.96 17.67 -11.21
N PRO A 192 -1.10 18.13 -12.46
CA PRO A 192 -2.33 18.79 -12.93
C PRO A 192 -3.57 17.93 -12.66
N ALA A 193 -4.67 18.54 -12.23
CA ALA A 193 -5.88 17.83 -11.82
C ALA A 193 -6.43 16.87 -12.89
N ALA A 194 -6.39 17.27 -14.17
CA ALA A 194 -6.82 16.42 -15.28
C ALA A 194 -5.94 15.17 -15.43
N GLN A 195 -4.63 15.31 -15.30
CA GLN A 195 -3.69 14.17 -15.36
C GLN A 195 -3.87 13.25 -14.15
N GLN A 196 -4.08 13.82 -12.96
CA GLN A 196 -4.36 13.04 -11.76
C GLN A 196 -5.67 12.26 -11.88
N GLN A 197 -6.71 12.87 -12.45
CA GLN A 197 -7.99 12.18 -12.69
C GLN A 197 -7.81 10.98 -13.64
N GLN A 198 -6.99 11.10 -14.68
CA GLN A 198 -6.67 9.99 -15.58
C GLN A 198 -5.91 8.88 -14.84
N MET A 199 -4.93 9.24 -13.99
CA MET A 199 -4.16 8.29 -13.20
C MET A 199 -5.07 7.49 -12.27
N VAL A 200 -5.93 8.15 -11.48
CA VAL A 200 -6.82 7.46 -10.54
C VAL A 200 -7.89 6.62 -11.25
N ALA A 201 -8.34 7.00 -12.44
CA ALA A 201 -9.24 6.18 -13.27
C ALA A 201 -8.57 4.87 -13.73
N GLY A 202 -7.25 4.87 -13.91
CA GLY A 202 -6.46 3.65 -14.11
C GLY A 202 -6.33 2.78 -12.85
N MET A 203 -6.41 3.38 -11.66
CA MET A 203 -6.17 2.71 -10.38
C MET A 203 -7.44 2.15 -9.72
N ALA A 204 -8.61 2.74 -9.98
CA ALA A 204 -9.87 2.31 -9.40
C ALA A 204 -11.00 2.37 -10.44
N THR A 205 -12.02 1.53 -10.27
CA THR A 205 -13.20 1.47 -11.15
C THR A 205 -14.28 2.40 -10.64
N ASP A 206 -14.52 2.43 -9.33
CA ASP A 206 -15.55 3.25 -8.70
C ASP A 206 -15.21 4.75 -8.76
N THR A 207 -16.14 5.55 -9.27
CA THR A 207 -15.93 7.00 -9.47
C THR A 207 -15.92 7.80 -8.16
N ALA A 208 -16.56 7.32 -7.10
CA ALA A 208 -16.49 7.96 -5.79
C ALA A 208 -15.10 7.71 -5.17
N CYS A 209 -14.59 6.48 -5.30
CA CYS A 209 -13.21 6.15 -4.95
C CYS A 209 -12.21 7.02 -5.75
N GLN A 210 -12.34 7.13 -7.06
CA GLN A 210 -11.47 7.98 -7.89
C GLN A 210 -11.45 9.43 -7.40
N ARG A 211 -12.61 10.02 -7.05
CA ARG A 211 -12.69 11.38 -6.48
C ARG A 211 -11.97 11.50 -5.13
N LEU A 212 -12.07 10.48 -4.27
CA LEU A 212 -11.33 10.43 -2.99
C LEU A 212 -9.83 10.40 -3.26
N LEU A 213 -9.37 9.51 -4.11
CA LEU A 213 -7.95 9.34 -4.47
C LEU A 213 -7.37 10.64 -5.07
N ALA A 214 -8.12 11.30 -5.97
CA ALA A 214 -7.71 12.57 -6.53
C ALA A 214 -7.57 13.67 -5.46
N ARG A 215 -8.53 13.77 -4.53
CA ARG A 215 -8.46 14.73 -3.42
C ARG A 215 -7.26 14.46 -2.51
N TRP A 216 -7.03 13.21 -2.12
CA TRP A 216 -5.91 12.83 -1.26
C TRP A 216 -4.56 13.10 -1.95
N GLY A 217 -4.45 12.78 -3.24
CA GLY A 217 -3.25 13.10 -4.02
C GLY A 217 -2.97 14.61 -4.07
N GLN A 218 -4.01 15.45 -4.30
CA GLN A 218 -3.87 16.91 -4.28
C GLN A 218 -3.54 17.47 -2.88
N ALA A 219 -3.99 16.81 -1.84
CA ALA A 219 -3.68 17.20 -0.46
C ALA A 219 -2.31 16.72 0.04
N SER A 220 -1.63 15.86 -0.74
CA SER A 220 -0.32 15.32 -0.36
C SER A 220 0.82 16.29 -0.69
N GLU A 221 1.93 16.19 0.08
CA GLU A 221 3.15 16.97 -0.14
C GLU A 221 3.98 16.36 -1.27
N PRO A 222 4.19 17.06 -2.41
CA PRO A 222 4.86 16.48 -3.58
C PRO A 222 6.25 15.92 -3.27
N ALA A 223 7.04 16.62 -2.46
CA ALA A 223 8.39 16.19 -2.12
C ALA A 223 8.42 14.88 -1.32
N ARG A 224 7.46 14.66 -0.40
CA ARG A 224 7.36 13.40 0.36
C ARG A 224 6.88 12.25 -0.50
N VAL A 225 5.90 12.51 -1.36
CA VAL A 225 5.41 11.52 -2.34
C VAL A 225 6.55 11.09 -3.26
N ALA A 226 7.33 12.06 -3.76
CA ALA A 226 8.47 11.82 -4.61
C ALA A 226 9.57 11.00 -3.91
N GLN A 227 9.88 11.33 -2.66
CA GLN A 227 10.87 10.61 -1.86
C GLN A 227 10.42 9.17 -1.56
N ALA A 228 9.19 8.96 -1.14
CA ALA A 228 8.65 7.62 -0.90
C ALA A 228 8.68 6.76 -2.18
N MET A 229 8.34 7.34 -3.32
CA MET A 229 8.41 6.66 -4.62
C MET A 229 9.86 6.28 -4.96
N TYR A 230 10.82 7.21 -4.78
CA TYR A 230 12.24 6.95 -4.97
C TYR A 230 12.70 5.75 -4.13
N GLU A 231 12.35 5.73 -2.85
CA GLU A 231 12.75 4.68 -1.92
C GLU A 231 12.15 3.32 -2.28
N MET A 232 10.89 3.25 -2.72
CA MET A 232 10.31 2.01 -3.24
C MET A 232 10.98 1.49 -4.52
N TYR A 233 11.52 2.40 -5.36
CA TYR A 233 12.25 2.02 -6.58
C TYR A 233 13.69 1.62 -6.33
N THR A 234 14.29 2.03 -5.21
CA THR A 234 15.70 1.80 -4.89
C THR A 234 15.92 0.84 -3.72
N THR A 235 14.85 0.31 -3.13
CA THR A 235 14.94 -0.71 -2.06
C THR A 235 14.41 -2.04 -2.58
N ASP A 236 15.31 -3.02 -2.72
CA ASP A 236 15.00 -4.38 -3.20
C ASP A 236 14.93 -5.35 -2.03
N LEU A 237 13.72 -5.76 -1.66
CA LEU A 237 13.48 -6.70 -0.55
C LEU A 237 13.48 -8.17 -0.99
N ARG A 238 13.59 -8.48 -2.29
CA ARG A 238 13.44 -9.85 -2.82
C ARG A 238 14.39 -10.85 -2.18
N ALA A 239 15.63 -10.43 -1.93
CA ALA A 239 16.63 -11.31 -1.30
C ALA A 239 16.27 -11.64 0.14
N ASP A 240 15.75 -10.65 0.87
CA ASP A 240 15.50 -10.73 2.31
C ASP A 240 14.16 -11.41 2.66
N LEU A 241 13.28 -11.63 1.67
CA LEU A 241 11.99 -12.31 1.88
C LEU A 241 12.13 -13.68 2.56
N SER A 242 13.26 -14.36 2.35
CA SER A 242 13.54 -15.66 2.98
C SER A 242 13.65 -15.61 4.51
N THR A 243 13.84 -14.42 5.10
CA THR A 243 13.89 -14.23 6.55
C THR A 243 12.50 -14.16 7.19
N ILE A 244 11.45 -13.93 6.39
CA ILE A 244 10.06 -13.82 6.86
C ILE A 244 9.53 -15.22 7.18
N LYS A 245 9.17 -15.46 8.46
CA LYS A 245 8.73 -16.76 8.95
C LYS A 245 7.21 -16.91 9.00
N GLN A 246 6.49 -15.79 9.06
CA GLN A 246 5.05 -15.76 9.21
C GLN A 246 4.32 -15.96 7.88
N PRO A 247 3.10 -16.53 7.91
CA PRO A 247 2.27 -16.67 6.73
C PRO A 247 1.96 -15.32 6.07
N ALA A 248 1.91 -15.28 4.74
CA ALA A 248 1.57 -14.12 3.98
C ALA A 248 0.49 -14.43 2.93
N LEU A 249 -0.51 -13.56 2.82
CA LEU A 249 -1.49 -13.52 1.74
C LEU A 249 -1.16 -12.33 0.84
N VAL A 250 -0.90 -12.59 -0.42
CA VAL A 250 -0.66 -11.56 -1.44
C VAL A 250 -1.89 -11.50 -2.34
N LEU A 251 -2.57 -10.37 -2.35
CA LEU A 251 -3.72 -10.08 -3.19
C LEU A 251 -3.26 -9.19 -4.35
N GLY A 252 -3.36 -9.68 -5.58
CA GLY A 252 -2.89 -8.96 -6.77
C GLY A 252 -4.04 -8.50 -7.66
N ALA A 253 -3.85 -7.36 -8.33
CA ALA A 253 -4.72 -6.82 -9.35
C ALA A 253 -4.08 -6.94 -10.74
N TRP A 254 -4.89 -7.13 -11.78
CA TRP A 254 -4.43 -7.16 -13.17
C TRP A 254 -5.32 -6.37 -14.13
N ALA A 255 -6.57 -6.11 -13.74
CA ALA A 255 -7.57 -5.52 -14.63
C ALA A 255 -7.14 -4.14 -15.17
N ALA A 256 -6.40 -3.35 -14.39
CA ALA A 256 -5.83 -2.07 -14.81
C ALA A 256 -4.87 -2.19 -16.01
N TYR A 257 -4.24 -3.36 -16.19
CA TYR A 257 -3.22 -3.60 -17.23
C TYR A 257 -3.79 -4.30 -18.47
N LYS A 258 -5.06 -4.72 -18.43
CA LYS A 258 -5.75 -5.39 -19.54
C LYS A 258 -5.70 -4.59 -20.86
N PRO A 259 -5.94 -3.26 -20.86
CA PRO A 259 -5.88 -2.47 -22.10
C PRO A 259 -4.49 -2.46 -22.75
N TYR A 260 -3.46 -2.83 -22.01
CA TYR A 260 -2.07 -2.87 -22.48
C TYR A 260 -1.59 -4.29 -22.83
N GLY A 261 -2.52 -5.24 -22.96
CA GLY A 261 -2.24 -6.62 -23.36
C GLY A 261 -1.77 -7.54 -22.24
N SER A 262 -1.86 -7.14 -20.97
CA SER A 262 -1.62 -8.02 -19.84
C SER A 262 -2.80 -8.96 -19.63
N THR A 263 -2.50 -10.18 -19.16
CA THR A 263 -3.49 -11.16 -18.71
C THR A 263 -3.33 -11.39 -17.21
N MET A 264 -4.33 -11.98 -16.57
CA MET A 264 -4.21 -12.38 -15.17
C MET A 264 -3.04 -13.33 -14.97
N GLU A 265 -2.85 -14.30 -15.88
CA GLU A 265 -1.74 -15.25 -15.84
C GLU A 265 -0.37 -14.55 -15.93
N SER A 266 -0.19 -13.64 -16.90
CA SER A 266 1.08 -12.92 -17.06
C SER A 266 1.38 -12.03 -15.85
N THR A 267 0.36 -11.40 -15.25
CA THR A 267 0.52 -10.58 -14.05
C THR A 267 0.82 -11.45 -12.82
N ARG A 268 0.09 -12.58 -12.64
CA ARG A 268 0.38 -13.55 -11.58
C ARG A 268 1.81 -14.07 -11.67
N ALA A 269 2.34 -14.30 -12.86
CA ALA A 269 3.73 -14.76 -13.05
C ALA A 269 4.74 -13.72 -12.55
N ILE A 270 4.46 -12.42 -12.68
CA ILE A 270 5.32 -11.35 -12.14
C ILE A 270 5.30 -11.38 -10.61
N PHE A 271 4.12 -11.48 -10.01
CA PHE A 271 4.01 -11.63 -8.56
C PHE A 271 4.76 -12.88 -8.10
N ALA A 272 4.52 -14.03 -8.70
CA ALA A 272 5.18 -15.29 -8.34
C ALA A 272 6.71 -15.20 -8.41
N ALA A 273 7.25 -14.55 -9.45
CA ALA A 273 8.68 -14.34 -9.58
C ALA A 273 9.26 -13.43 -8.48
N GLN A 274 8.55 -12.37 -8.14
CA GLN A 274 9.01 -11.43 -7.11
C GLN A 274 8.90 -12.00 -5.68
N TYR A 275 7.89 -12.82 -5.42
CA TYR A 275 7.67 -13.47 -4.11
C TYR A 275 8.31 -14.86 -3.99
N ALA A 276 9.08 -15.30 -4.97
CA ALA A 276 9.65 -16.67 -5.02
C ALA A 276 10.47 -17.08 -3.77
N ARG A 277 11.05 -16.10 -3.07
CA ARG A 277 11.83 -16.34 -1.84
C ARG A 277 11.03 -16.23 -0.54
N LEU A 278 9.74 -15.87 -0.59
CA LEU A 278 8.88 -15.80 0.60
C LEU A 278 8.40 -17.22 0.97
N PRO A 279 8.79 -17.78 2.15
CA PRO A 279 8.61 -19.22 2.39
C PRO A 279 7.15 -19.66 2.48
N GLN A 280 6.32 -18.91 3.19
CA GLN A 280 4.93 -19.27 3.48
C GLN A 280 3.99 -18.21 2.90
N HIS A 281 3.72 -18.30 1.60
CA HIS A 281 2.83 -17.33 0.96
C HIS A 281 1.80 -17.98 0.04
N ARG A 282 0.68 -17.27 -0.15
CA ARG A 282 -0.35 -17.54 -1.14
C ARG A 282 -0.59 -16.27 -1.96
N ILE A 283 -0.63 -16.41 -3.28
CA ILE A 283 -0.94 -15.31 -4.20
C ILE A 283 -2.31 -15.57 -4.78
N GLU A 284 -3.24 -14.65 -4.56
CA GLU A 284 -4.58 -14.64 -5.16
C GLU A 284 -4.74 -13.40 -6.03
N MET A 285 -5.35 -13.58 -7.20
CA MET A 285 -5.57 -12.51 -8.17
C MET A 285 -7.06 -12.20 -8.26
N SER A 286 -7.44 -10.92 -8.08
CA SER A 286 -8.81 -10.48 -8.35
C SER A 286 -9.09 -10.52 -9.85
N GLU A 287 -10.27 -10.99 -10.25
CA GLU A 287 -10.67 -11.00 -11.66
C GLU A 287 -11.08 -9.63 -12.19
N ALA A 288 -11.65 -8.79 -11.33
CA ALA A 288 -12.27 -7.52 -11.70
C ALA A 288 -11.59 -6.28 -11.11
N GLY A 289 -10.97 -6.41 -9.94
CA GLY A 289 -10.42 -5.28 -9.20
C GLY A 289 -9.17 -4.70 -9.85
N LYS A 290 -9.05 -3.38 -9.78
CA LYS A 290 -7.82 -2.65 -10.08
C LYS A 290 -6.98 -2.49 -8.81
N HIS A 291 -6.08 -1.53 -8.79
CA HIS A 291 -5.11 -1.32 -7.70
C HIS A 291 -5.74 -1.21 -6.29
N PHE A 292 -6.93 -0.61 -6.18
CA PHE A 292 -7.65 -0.46 -4.91
C PHE A 292 -8.66 -1.58 -4.70
N LEU A 293 -8.18 -2.83 -4.54
CA LEU A 293 -8.98 -4.05 -4.39
C LEU A 293 -10.02 -3.96 -3.27
N MET A 294 -9.72 -3.25 -2.17
CA MET A 294 -10.62 -3.04 -1.05
C MET A 294 -11.87 -2.20 -1.41
N TYR A 295 -11.83 -1.46 -2.52
CA TYR A 295 -12.96 -0.71 -3.09
C TYR A 295 -13.56 -1.38 -4.32
N ASP A 296 -12.71 -1.85 -5.24
CA ASP A 296 -13.16 -2.36 -6.54
C ASP A 296 -13.74 -3.78 -6.47
N ASP A 297 -13.23 -4.60 -5.53
CA ASP A 297 -13.66 -5.99 -5.35
C ASP A 297 -13.76 -6.32 -3.85
N THR A 298 -14.53 -5.49 -3.14
CA THR A 298 -14.66 -5.50 -1.68
C THR A 298 -15.07 -6.86 -1.13
N ALA A 299 -16.03 -7.52 -1.76
CA ALA A 299 -16.52 -8.83 -1.31
C ALA A 299 -15.43 -9.90 -1.39
N TRP A 300 -14.70 -9.95 -2.51
CA TRP A 300 -13.58 -10.85 -2.70
C TRP A 300 -12.42 -10.53 -1.76
N PHE A 301 -12.06 -9.24 -1.63
CA PHE A 301 -11.02 -8.79 -0.70
C PHE A 301 -11.31 -9.29 0.72
N PHE A 302 -12.52 -9.10 1.23
CA PHE A 302 -12.90 -9.58 2.55
C PHE A 302 -12.98 -11.11 2.63
N GLN A 303 -13.45 -11.78 1.61
CA GLN A 303 -13.45 -13.25 1.57
C GLN A 303 -12.05 -13.82 1.76
N GLN A 304 -11.09 -13.31 1.00
CA GLN A 304 -9.70 -13.77 1.07
C GLN A 304 -9.04 -13.42 2.42
N THR A 305 -9.24 -12.17 2.87
CA THR A 305 -8.63 -11.67 4.11
C THR A 305 -9.23 -12.33 5.35
N ASP A 306 -10.56 -12.51 5.42
CA ASP A 306 -11.22 -13.20 6.54
C ASP A 306 -10.76 -14.64 6.67
N ALA A 307 -10.76 -15.39 5.57
CA ALA A 307 -10.31 -16.79 5.56
C ALA A 307 -8.85 -16.90 6.02
N PHE A 308 -7.99 -15.99 5.56
CA PHE A 308 -6.59 -15.97 5.94
C PHE A 308 -6.38 -15.61 7.43
N LEU A 309 -7.05 -14.56 7.92
CA LEU A 309 -6.96 -14.17 9.32
C LEU A 309 -7.55 -15.24 10.24
N GLN A 310 -8.66 -15.86 9.86
CA GLN A 310 -9.26 -16.94 10.65
C GLN A 310 -8.30 -18.13 10.81
N ALA A 311 -7.58 -18.48 9.77
CA ALA A 311 -6.64 -19.61 9.79
C ALA A 311 -5.32 -19.29 10.53
N ASN A 312 -4.80 -18.07 10.39
CA ASN A 312 -3.45 -17.73 10.83
C ASN A 312 -3.38 -16.74 11.99
N TYR A 313 -4.48 -16.03 12.27
CA TYR A 313 -4.55 -14.98 13.28
C TYR A 313 -5.95 -14.89 13.92
N PRO A 314 -6.52 -15.98 14.45
CA PRO A 314 -7.87 -15.95 14.97
C PRO A 314 -8.03 -14.91 16.11
N ALA A 315 -9.18 -14.25 16.14
CA ALA A 315 -9.52 -13.34 17.23
C ALA A 315 -9.44 -14.08 18.59
N ARG A 316 -8.99 -13.38 19.63
CA ARG A 316 -9.07 -13.91 21.01
C ARG A 316 -10.56 -13.94 21.43
N LYS A 317 -10.99 -15.04 22.02
CA LYS A 317 -12.32 -15.18 22.62
C LYS A 317 -12.47 -14.25 23.83
#